data_f5726324e3e57ebb2cb3cb8987c191c1
#
_entry.id   f5726324e3e57ebb2cb3cb8987c191c1
#
_cell.length_a   1.000
_cell.length_b   1.000
_cell.length_c   1.000
_cell.angle_alpha   90.00
_cell.angle_beta   90.00
_cell.angle_gamma   90.00
#
_symmetry.space_group_name_H-M   'P 1'
#
loop_
_entity.id
_entity.type
_entity.pdbx_description
1 polymer ?
#
loop_
_entity_poly.entity_id
_entity_poly.type
_entity_poly.pdbx_seq_one_letter_code
_entity_poly.pdbx_strand_id
1 'polypeptide(L)'
;MSHQVFKTLHVRPLLIWQGLQILPGLNAVTGDEGSGKTRLLRELSESCSDALWLDLRLPEHDEQTPEQVWAQLQARCPQWSTDLQTELAQALQLQDHLGKQLFMLSAGSRRKVALVGLLASGAAVTCLDQPYAALDLASARVIREFLEDMAEHPSRAWIVADYEADPEWPWSSVIALP
;
A
#
# COMPACT_ATOMS: atom_id res chain seq x y z
N MET A 1 14.92 -17.12 8.58
CA MET A 1 14.67 -16.22 9.71
C MET A 1 14.59 -14.79 9.17
N SER A 2 13.54 -14.06 9.52
CA SER A 2 13.43 -12.64 9.12
C SER A 2 14.31 -11.79 10.01
N HIS A 3 15.08 -10.88 9.43
CA HIS A 3 15.86 -9.88 10.17
C HIS A 3 15.15 -8.54 10.08
N GLN A 4 14.93 -7.88 11.21
CA GLN A 4 14.34 -6.56 11.31
C GLN A 4 15.31 -5.56 11.91
N VAL A 5 15.49 -4.41 11.24
CA VAL A 5 16.33 -3.31 11.70
C VAL A 5 15.44 -2.11 12.03
N PHE A 6 15.65 -1.49 13.19
CA PHE A 6 14.90 -0.32 13.66
C PHE A 6 15.76 0.94 13.61
N LYS A 7 15.15 2.03 13.16
CA LYS A 7 15.81 3.35 13.09
C LYS A 7 15.75 4.11 14.42
N THR A 8 14.76 3.81 15.28
CA THR A 8 14.50 4.56 16.51
C THR A 8 14.19 3.63 17.69
N LEU A 9 14.94 3.77 18.77
CA LEU A 9 14.91 2.89 19.96
C LEU A 9 13.71 3.07 20.91
N HIS A 10 12.81 4.05 20.68
CA HIS A 10 11.76 4.39 21.64
C HIS A 10 10.34 4.58 21.02
N VAL A 11 10.12 4.21 19.78
CA VAL A 11 8.79 4.31 19.16
C VAL A 11 7.98 3.07 19.51
N ARG A 12 6.79 3.28 20.08
CA ARG A 12 5.87 2.19 20.38
C ARG A 12 5.30 1.61 19.07
N PRO A 13 5.36 0.28 18.85
CA PRO A 13 4.75 -0.33 17.68
C PRO A 13 3.24 -0.08 17.61
N LEU A 14 2.73 0.19 16.42
CA LEU A 14 1.29 0.21 16.14
C LEU A 14 0.70 -1.19 16.21
N LEU A 15 1.46 -2.16 15.72
CA LEU A 15 1.04 -3.55 15.61
C LEU A 15 2.24 -4.46 15.85
N ILE A 16 2.02 -5.56 16.57
CA ILE A 16 2.96 -6.68 16.67
C ILE A 16 2.26 -7.89 16.07
N TRP A 17 2.85 -8.45 15.01
CA TRP A 17 2.30 -9.60 14.33
C TRP A 17 3.39 -10.65 14.06
N GLN A 18 3.19 -11.87 14.55
CA GLN A 18 4.16 -12.98 14.46
C GLN A 18 5.60 -12.56 14.85
N GLY A 19 5.74 -11.72 15.86
CA GLY A 19 7.04 -11.20 16.32
C GLY A 19 7.61 -10.02 15.51
N LEU A 20 6.99 -9.65 14.40
CA LEU A 20 7.34 -8.45 13.65
C LEU A 20 6.68 -7.22 14.28
N GLN A 21 7.42 -6.13 14.37
CA GLN A 21 6.91 -4.86 14.90
C GLN A 21 6.69 -3.89 13.74
N ILE A 22 5.44 -3.46 13.56
CA ILE A 22 5.07 -2.43 12.60
C ILE A 22 5.04 -1.09 13.33
N LEU A 23 5.93 -0.20 12.93
CA LEU A 23 6.09 1.12 13.54
C LEU A 23 5.27 2.17 12.77
N PRO A 24 4.90 3.30 13.41
CA PRO A 24 4.35 4.45 12.69
C PRO A 24 5.30 4.91 11.58
N GLY A 25 4.73 5.42 10.49
CA GLY A 25 5.49 5.86 9.32
C GLY A 25 5.77 4.74 8.31
N LEU A 26 6.92 4.75 7.67
CA LEU A 26 7.26 3.83 6.60
C LEU A 26 7.99 2.59 7.12
N ASN A 27 7.53 1.41 6.71
CA ASN A 27 8.16 0.13 7.01
C ASN A 27 8.47 -0.59 5.68
N ALA A 28 9.68 -1.06 5.51
CA ALA A 28 10.06 -1.83 4.33
C ALA A 28 9.99 -3.33 4.61
N VAL A 29 9.49 -4.09 3.64
CA VAL A 29 9.61 -5.56 3.58
C VAL A 29 10.40 -5.89 2.33
N THR A 30 11.59 -6.45 2.49
CA THR A 30 12.52 -6.71 1.38
C THR A 30 12.81 -8.20 1.23
N GLY A 31 13.25 -8.58 0.04
CA GLY A 31 13.65 -9.95 -0.29
C GLY A 31 13.52 -10.24 -1.78
N ASP A 32 14.13 -11.33 -2.22
CA ASP A 32 14.09 -11.77 -3.60
C ASP A 32 12.68 -12.19 -4.07
N GLU A 33 12.55 -12.47 -5.35
CA GLU A 33 11.33 -13.07 -5.89
C GLU A 33 11.07 -14.43 -5.21
N GLY A 34 9.82 -14.65 -4.80
CA GLY A 34 9.45 -15.87 -4.09
C GLY A 34 9.79 -15.90 -2.59
N SER A 35 10.42 -14.86 -2.01
CA SER A 35 10.72 -14.80 -0.57
C SER A 35 9.47 -14.72 0.33
N GLY A 36 8.28 -14.50 -0.25
CA GLY A 36 7.01 -14.49 0.48
C GLY A 36 6.51 -13.11 0.89
N LYS A 37 7.03 -12.02 0.30
CA LYS A 37 6.57 -10.64 0.56
C LYS A 37 5.06 -10.49 0.43
N THR A 38 4.51 -10.82 -0.74
CA THR A 38 3.06 -10.75 -1.02
C THR A 38 2.26 -11.59 -0.03
N ARG A 39 2.73 -12.80 0.28
CA ARG A 39 2.08 -13.68 1.25
C ARG A 39 2.03 -13.03 2.64
N LEU A 40 3.15 -12.45 3.08
CA LEU A 40 3.22 -11.75 4.37
C LEU A 40 2.20 -10.61 4.44
N LEU A 41 2.13 -9.75 3.43
CA LEU A 41 1.20 -8.62 3.39
C LEU A 41 -0.26 -9.08 3.42
N ARG A 42 -0.59 -10.13 2.64
CA ARG A 42 -1.93 -10.70 2.60
C ARG A 42 -2.32 -11.30 3.94
N GLU A 43 -1.49 -12.19 4.52
CA GLU A 43 -1.75 -12.83 5.81
C GLU A 43 -1.88 -11.80 6.95
N LEU A 44 -1.08 -10.74 6.92
CA LEU A 44 -1.18 -9.62 7.86
C LEU A 44 -2.57 -8.96 7.76
N SER A 45 -3.02 -8.63 6.55
CA SER A 45 -4.32 -7.98 6.34
C SER A 45 -5.51 -8.89 6.65
N GLU A 46 -5.37 -10.20 6.44
CA GLU A 46 -6.39 -11.19 6.80
C GLU A 46 -6.50 -11.40 8.31
N SER A 47 -5.38 -11.26 9.04
CA SER A 47 -5.30 -11.48 10.47
C SER A 47 -5.61 -10.25 11.31
N CYS A 48 -5.48 -9.06 10.74
CA CYS A 48 -5.58 -7.78 11.45
C CYS A 48 -6.60 -6.87 10.76
N SER A 49 -7.71 -6.58 11.44
CA SER A 49 -8.79 -5.72 10.92
C SER A 49 -8.35 -4.30 10.56
N ASP A 50 -7.27 -3.83 11.19
CA ASP A 50 -6.72 -2.49 11.00
C ASP A 50 -5.68 -2.41 9.86
N ALA A 51 -5.36 -3.54 9.23
CA ALA A 51 -4.46 -3.65 8.10
C ALA A 51 -5.24 -3.86 6.79
N LEU A 52 -4.82 -3.17 5.74
CA LEU A 52 -5.44 -3.26 4.41
C LEU A 52 -4.40 -3.62 3.36
N TRP A 53 -4.70 -4.66 2.59
CA TRP A 53 -4.01 -5.09 1.38
C TRP A 53 -5.04 -5.26 0.25
N LEU A 54 -4.66 -4.97 -0.98
CA LEU A 54 -5.52 -5.09 -2.15
C LEU A 54 -4.69 -5.47 -3.38
N ASP A 55 -5.11 -6.52 -4.07
CA ASP A 55 -4.55 -6.90 -5.38
C ASP A 55 -5.64 -6.99 -6.43
N LEU A 56 -5.76 -5.96 -7.27
CA LEU A 56 -6.74 -5.89 -8.35
C LEU A 56 -6.33 -6.69 -9.61
N ARG A 57 -5.20 -7.41 -9.58
CA ARG A 57 -4.83 -8.32 -10.67
C ARG A 57 -5.61 -9.64 -10.61
N LEU A 58 -6.21 -9.95 -9.46
CA LEU A 58 -7.01 -11.16 -9.27
C LEU A 58 -8.26 -11.12 -10.16
N PRO A 59 -8.62 -12.23 -10.84
CA PRO A 59 -9.75 -12.28 -11.78
C PRO A 59 -11.12 -11.92 -11.17
N GLU A 60 -11.28 -12.10 -9.88
CA GLU A 60 -12.51 -11.77 -9.14
C GLU A 60 -12.89 -10.28 -9.21
N HIS A 61 -11.92 -9.42 -9.56
CA HIS A 61 -12.11 -7.98 -9.71
C HIS A 61 -12.39 -7.55 -11.14
N ASP A 62 -12.27 -8.43 -12.12
CA ASP A 62 -12.29 -8.09 -13.54
C ASP A 62 -13.54 -7.32 -13.99
N GLU A 63 -14.69 -7.71 -13.49
CA GLU A 63 -15.99 -7.12 -13.83
C GLU A 63 -16.30 -5.82 -13.08
N GLN A 64 -15.53 -5.47 -12.06
CA GLN A 64 -15.73 -4.26 -11.27
C GLN A 64 -15.19 -3.02 -12.01
N THR A 65 -15.78 -1.86 -11.73
CA THR A 65 -15.21 -0.56 -12.11
C THR A 65 -14.37 0.02 -10.95
N PRO A 66 -13.45 0.97 -11.22
CA PRO A 66 -12.76 1.70 -10.16
C PRO A 66 -13.69 2.28 -9.09
N GLU A 67 -14.80 2.90 -9.50
CA GLU A 67 -15.77 3.46 -8.57
C GLU A 67 -16.42 2.39 -7.68
N GLN A 68 -16.73 1.22 -8.22
CA GLN A 68 -17.27 0.10 -7.44
C GLN A 68 -16.25 -0.44 -6.44
N VAL A 69 -14.98 -0.57 -6.82
CA VAL A 69 -13.89 -0.98 -5.92
C VAL A 69 -13.78 0.00 -4.76
N TRP A 70 -13.70 1.30 -5.05
CA TRP A 70 -13.57 2.32 -4.01
C TRP A 70 -14.80 2.42 -3.11
N ALA A 71 -16.02 2.29 -3.67
CA ALA A 71 -17.24 2.26 -2.86
C ALA A 71 -17.27 1.09 -1.86
N GLN A 72 -16.79 -0.09 -2.28
CA GLN A 72 -16.68 -1.27 -1.40
C GLN A 72 -15.63 -1.05 -0.30
N LEU A 73 -14.48 -0.45 -0.63
CA LEU A 73 -13.45 -0.11 0.36
C LEU A 73 -13.96 0.95 1.34
N GLN A 74 -14.61 1.99 0.85
CA GLN A 74 -15.19 3.05 1.67
C GLN A 74 -16.18 2.51 2.69
N ALA A 75 -17.02 1.55 2.30
CA ALA A 75 -17.97 0.90 3.20
C ALA A 75 -17.31 0.12 4.35
N ARG A 76 -16.04 -0.29 4.17
CA ARG A 76 -15.25 -1.05 5.15
C ARG A 76 -14.25 -0.21 5.93
N CYS A 77 -13.94 0.99 5.46
CA CYS A 77 -12.90 1.85 5.99
C CYS A 77 -13.50 3.13 6.61
N PRO A 78 -13.75 3.16 7.93
CA PRO A 78 -14.42 4.31 8.59
C PRO A 78 -13.65 5.64 8.45
N GLN A 79 -12.35 5.57 8.23
CA GLN A 79 -11.48 6.73 8.07
C GLN A 79 -11.20 7.09 6.61
N TRP A 80 -12.03 6.61 5.68
CA TRP A 80 -11.90 6.90 4.26
C TRP A 80 -11.89 8.40 3.97
N SER A 81 -10.94 8.85 3.15
CA SER A 81 -10.85 10.24 2.69
C SER A 81 -11.30 10.36 1.23
N THR A 82 -12.49 10.90 1.01
CA THR A 82 -13.02 11.16 -0.34
C THR A 82 -12.21 12.25 -1.05
N ASP A 83 -11.72 13.24 -0.32
CA ASP A 83 -10.89 14.31 -0.89
C ASP A 83 -9.58 13.74 -1.42
N LEU A 84 -8.89 12.92 -0.62
CA LEU A 84 -7.65 12.26 -1.04
C LEU A 84 -7.88 11.29 -2.20
N GLN A 85 -8.99 10.53 -2.19
CA GLN A 85 -9.38 9.69 -3.34
C GLN A 85 -9.47 10.51 -4.62
N THR A 86 -10.14 11.66 -4.57
CA THR A 86 -10.34 12.54 -5.72
C THR A 86 -9.02 13.13 -6.21
N GLU A 87 -8.20 13.64 -5.30
CA GLU A 87 -6.87 14.18 -5.61
C GLU A 87 -5.96 13.16 -6.26
N LEU A 88 -5.86 11.97 -5.67
CA LEU A 88 -5.03 10.88 -6.21
C LEU A 88 -5.54 10.37 -7.56
N ALA A 89 -6.86 10.21 -7.72
CA ALA A 89 -7.44 9.79 -8.98
C ALA A 89 -7.14 10.80 -10.10
N GLN A 90 -7.15 12.10 -9.78
CA GLN A 90 -6.78 13.15 -10.71
C GLN A 90 -5.27 13.15 -11.02
N ALA A 91 -4.43 13.12 -9.99
CA ALA A 91 -2.97 13.11 -10.15
C ALA A 91 -2.48 11.90 -10.94
N LEU A 92 -3.13 10.75 -10.78
CA LEU A 92 -2.84 9.50 -11.49
C LEU A 92 -3.57 9.36 -12.85
N GLN A 93 -4.32 10.39 -13.27
CA GLN A 93 -5.01 10.48 -14.57
C GLN A 93 -6.01 9.33 -14.80
N LEU A 94 -6.85 9.05 -13.81
CA LEU A 94 -7.84 7.95 -13.86
C LEU A 94 -9.23 8.37 -14.33
N GLN A 95 -9.48 9.66 -14.60
CA GLN A 95 -10.83 10.19 -14.89
C GLN A 95 -11.52 9.44 -16.05
N ASP A 96 -10.79 9.15 -17.11
CA ASP A 96 -11.33 8.45 -18.29
C ASP A 96 -11.54 6.94 -18.07
N HIS A 97 -11.19 6.43 -16.89
CA HIS A 97 -11.22 5.01 -16.53
C HIS A 97 -12.29 4.67 -15.50
N LEU A 98 -12.88 5.65 -14.81
CA LEU A 98 -13.74 5.43 -13.64
C LEU A 98 -14.92 4.49 -13.89
N GLY A 99 -15.55 4.61 -15.05
CA GLY A 99 -16.70 3.77 -15.44
C GLY A 99 -16.33 2.52 -16.26
N LYS A 100 -15.05 2.25 -16.51
CA LYS A 100 -14.62 1.06 -17.28
C LYS A 100 -14.38 -0.11 -16.34
N GLN A 101 -14.74 -1.31 -16.79
CA GLN A 101 -14.43 -2.53 -16.05
C GLN A 101 -12.91 -2.76 -16.00
N LEU A 102 -12.42 -3.33 -14.91
CA LEU A 102 -10.98 -3.48 -14.67
C LEU A 102 -10.28 -4.34 -15.73
N PHE A 103 -10.96 -5.34 -16.32
CA PHE A 103 -10.38 -6.12 -17.41
C PHE A 103 -10.07 -5.27 -18.67
N MET A 104 -10.70 -4.10 -18.83
CA MET A 104 -10.45 -3.17 -19.93
C MET A 104 -9.25 -2.25 -19.68
N LEU A 105 -8.71 -2.25 -18.47
CA LEU A 105 -7.61 -1.38 -18.06
C LEU A 105 -6.25 -2.07 -18.25
N SER A 106 -5.24 -1.26 -18.55
CA SER A 106 -3.85 -1.72 -18.53
C SER A 106 -3.43 -2.15 -17.11
N ALA A 107 -2.37 -2.95 -17.00
CA ALA A 107 -1.80 -3.33 -15.72
C ALA A 107 -1.43 -2.11 -14.86
N GLY A 108 -0.87 -1.06 -15.48
CA GLY A 108 -0.56 0.20 -14.80
C GLY A 108 -1.79 0.94 -14.31
N SER A 109 -2.86 1.01 -15.11
CA SER A 109 -4.12 1.64 -14.70
C SER A 109 -4.80 0.88 -13.57
N ARG A 110 -4.82 -0.45 -13.61
CA ARG A 110 -5.32 -1.28 -12.50
C ARG A 110 -4.52 -1.05 -11.21
N ARG A 111 -3.19 -0.93 -11.33
CA ARG A 111 -2.30 -0.60 -10.21
C ARG A 111 -2.64 0.76 -9.61
N LYS A 112 -2.85 1.79 -10.44
CA LYS A 112 -3.25 3.12 -9.98
C LYS A 112 -4.58 3.09 -9.23
N VAL A 113 -5.58 2.33 -9.72
CA VAL A 113 -6.86 2.15 -9.02
C VAL A 113 -6.68 1.53 -7.64
N ALA A 114 -5.86 0.49 -7.52
CA ALA A 114 -5.55 -0.14 -6.23
C ALA A 114 -4.86 0.85 -5.28
N LEU A 115 -3.88 1.61 -5.76
CA LEU A 115 -3.14 2.60 -4.96
C LEU A 115 -4.07 3.70 -4.44
N VAL A 116 -4.95 4.26 -5.27
CA VAL A 116 -5.94 5.25 -4.81
C VAL A 116 -6.76 4.68 -3.65
N GLY A 117 -7.29 3.47 -3.81
CA GLY A 117 -8.10 2.83 -2.76
C GLY A 117 -7.33 2.60 -1.46
N LEU A 118 -6.09 2.10 -1.57
CA LEU A 118 -5.23 1.83 -0.42
C LEU A 118 -4.85 3.13 0.33
N LEU A 119 -4.42 4.16 -0.40
CA LEU A 119 -3.96 5.39 0.21
C LEU A 119 -5.11 6.23 0.81
N ALA A 120 -6.28 6.24 0.16
CA ALA A 120 -7.47 6.93 0.65
C ALA A 120 -8.19 6.20 1.80
N SER A 121 -7.87 4.95 2.07
CA SER A 121 -8.58 4.08 3.02
C SER A 121 -8.61 4.58 4.46
N GLY A 122 -7.59 5.31 4.89
CA GLY A 122 -7.43 5.68 6.30
C GLY A 122 -7.08 4.51 7.23
N ALA A 123 -6.75 3.31 6.69
CA ALA A 123 -6.36 2.16 7.49
C ALA A 123 -5.15 2.46 8.39
N ALA A 124 -5.12 1.89 9.59
CA ALA A 124 -3.98 2.07 10.50
C ALA A 124 -2.69 1.50 9.91
N VAL A 125 -2.78 0.39 9.17
CA VAL A 125 -1.67 -0.21 8.44
C VAL A 125 -2.06 -0.41 6.97
N THR A 126 -1.38 0.25 6.05
CA THR A 126 -1.59 0.12 4.61
C THR A 126 -0.46 -0.70 3.99
N CYS A 127 -0.79 -1.80 3.32
CA CYS A 127 0.17 -2.72 2.71
C CYS A 127 0.28 -2.46 1.21
N LEU A 128 1.47 -2.10 0.74
CA LEU A 128 1.80 -1.76 -0.64
C LEU A 128 2.79 -2.78 -1.21
N ASP A 129 2.31 -3.62 -2.12
CA ASP A 129 3.13 -4.66 -2.76
C ASP A 129 3.67 -4.15 -4.09
N GLN A 130 4.97 -3.88 -4.15
CA GLN A 130 5.67 -3.31 -5.31
C GLN A 130 4.91 -2.11 -5.89
N PRO A 131 4.72 -1.02 -5.14
CA PRO A 131 3.79 0.06 -5.51
C PRO A 131 4.14 0.75 -6.81
N TYR A 132 5.41 0.69 -7.24
CA TYR A 132 5.89 1.35 -8.46
C TYR A 132 5.86 0.46 -9.72
N ALA A 133 5.60 -0.84 -9.56
CA ALA A 133 5.54 -1.77 -10.68
C ALA A 133 4.47 -1.35 -11.71
N ALA A 134 4.85 -1.34 -12.99
CA ALA A 134 4.00 -0.95 -14.12
C ALA A 134 3.49 0.51 -14.12
N LEU A 135 4.02 1.38 -13.27
CA LEU A 135 3.73 2.81 -13.30
C LEU A 135 4.65 3.56 -14.28
N ASP A 136 4.10 4.58 -14.91
CA ASP A 136 4.91 5.61 -15.58
C ASP A 136 5.63 6.51 -14.54
N LEU A 137 6.66 7.24 -14.98
CA LEU A 137 7.48 8.06 -14.09
C LEU A 137 6.69 9.15 -13.35
N ALA A 138 5.69 9.74 -14.00
CA ALA A 138 4.86 10.78 -13.38
C ALA A 138 4.01 10.19 -12.25
N SER A 139 3.38 9.04 -12.50
CA SER A 139 2.59 8.33 -11.49
C SER A 139 3.44 7.80 -10.34
N ALA A 140 4.63 7.25 -10.64
CA ALA A 140 5.57 6.81 -9.61
C ALA A 140 5.99 7.97 -8.69
N ARG A 141 6.19 9.17 -9.26
CA ARG A 141 6.51 10.39 -8.48
C ARG A 141 5.37 10.76 -7.54
N VAL A 142 4.12 10.74 -7.99
CA VAL A 142 2.94 11.02 -7.14
C VAL A 142 2.91 10.10 -5.91
N ILE A 143 3.11 8.80 -6.12
CA ILE A 143 3.12 7.84 -5.02
C ILE A 143 4.31 8.06 -4.09
N ARG A 144 5.49 8.38 -4.65
CA ARG A 144 6.70 8.67 -3.87
C ARG A 144 6.49 9.89 -2.97
N GLU A 145 6.01 11.01 -3.52
CA GLU A 145 5.74 12.24 -2.77
C GLU A 145 4.74 11.98 -1.63
N PHE A 146 3.65 11.25 -1.90
CA PHE A 146 2.70 10.85 -0.87
C PHE A 146 3.38 10.07 0.28
N LEU A 147 4.20 9.08 -0.04
CA LEU A 147 4.86 8.26 0.98
C LEU A 147 5.92 9.05 1.76
N GLU A 148 6.63 9.96 1.11
CA GLU A 148 7.57 10.87 1.79
C GLU A 148 6.85 11.76 2.82
N ASP A 149 5.69 12.30 2.48
CA ASP A 149 4.86 13.09 3.40
C ASP A 149 4.35 12.25 4.58
N MET A 150 4.14 10.96 4.38
CA MET A 150 3.65 10.04 5.41
C MET A 150 4.75 9.43 6.28
N ALA A 151 6.02 9.67 5.97
CA ALA A 151 7.15 9.00 6.62
C ALA A 151 7.22 9.21 8.14
N GLU A 152 6.79 10.36 8.63
CA GLU A 152 6.78 10.70 10.05
C GLU A 152 5.35 10.70 10.65
N HIS A 153 4.40 10.02 10.01
CA HIS A 153 3.03 9.98 10.51
C HIS A 153 2.97 9.31 11.88
N PRO A 154 2.33 9.95 12.89
CA PRO A 154 2.45 9.52 14.29
C PRO A 154 1.65 8.26 14.64
N SER A 155 0.62 7.93 13.89
CA SER A 155 -0.38 6.92 14.26
C SER A 155 -0.82 5.99 13.13
N ARG A 156 -0.20 6.06 11.96
CA ARG A 156 -0.45 5.16 10.83
C ARG A 156 0.86 4.62 10.28
N ALA A 157 0.81 3.46 9.64
CA ALA A 157 1.95 2.83 9.00
C ALA A 157 1.66 2.46 7.54
N TRP A 158 2.67 2.58 6.70
CA TRP A 158 2.69 2.07 5.33
C TRP A 158 3.80 1.04 5.22
N ILE A 159 3.43 -0.18 4.85
CA ILE A 159 4.38 -1.27 4.61
C ILE A 159 4.60 -1.34 3.10
N VAL A 160 5.82 -1.07 2.67
CA VAL A 160 6.23 -1.15 1.27
C VAL A 160 7.04 -2.42 1.09
N ALA A 161 6.50 -3.37 0.32
CA ALA A 161 7.20 -4.58 -0.05
C ALA A 161 7.86 -4.41 -1.41
N ASP A 162 9.18 -4.60 -1.47
CA ASP A 162 9.94 -4.52 -2.72
C ASP A 162 11.21 -5.41 -2.63
N TYR A 163 12.04 -5.44 -3.66
CA TYR A 163 13.30 -6.17 -3.66
C TYR A 163 14.28 -5.60 -2.65
N GLU A 164 14.38 -4.28 -2.61
CA GLU A 164 15.30 -3.53 -1.75
C GLU A 164 14.59 -2.36 -1.08
N ALA A 165 15.09 -1.92 0.05
CA ALA A 165 14.68 -0.67 0.69
C ALA A 165 15.59 0.45 0.18
N ASP A 166 15.01 1.51 -0.40
CA ASP A 166 15.76 2.68 -0.84
C ASP A 166 16.46 3.29 0.38
N PRO A 167 17.81 3.38 0.39
CA PRO A 167 18.56 3.87 1.54
C PRO A 167 18.35 5.37 1.83
N GLU A 168 17.82 6.12 0.87
CA GLU A 168 17.52 7.55 1.04
C GLU A 168 16.20 7.79 1.80
N TRP A 169 15.37 6.75 1.95
CA TRP A 169 14.07 6.88 2.61
C TRP A 169 14.18 6.74 4.14
N PRO A 170 13.36 7.51 4.87
CA PRO A 170 13.35 7.50 6.34
C PRO A 170 12.54 6.31 6.88
N TRP A 171 12.99 5.10 6.62
CA TRP A 171 12.33 3.88 7.11
C TRP A 171 12.29 3.82 8.63
N SER A 172 11.10 3.64 9.20
CA SER A 172 10.91 3.35 10.62
C SER A 172 11.41 1.94 10.96
N SER A 173 11.19 0.98 10.06
CA SER A 173 11.76 -0.36 10.16
C SER A 173 12.03 -0.97 8.78
N VAL A 174 12.97 -1.93 8.74
CA VAL A 174 13.25 -2.75 7.56
C VAL A 174 13.19 -4.21 7.97
N ILE A 175 12.32 -4.97 7.31
CA ILE A 175 12.09 -6.40 7.52
C ILE A 175 12.65 -7.12 6.29
N ALA A 176 13.78 -7.80 6.44
CA ALA A 176 14.37 -8.59 5.36
C ALA A 176 13.87 -10.04 5.44
N LEU A 177 13.26 -10.52 4.36
CA LEU A 177 12.88 -11.92 4.20
C LEU A 177 14.05 -12.71 3.58
N PRO A 178 14.21 -13.99 3.97
CA PRO A 178 15.29 -14.83 3.47
C PRO A 178 15.11 -15.21 1.97
#